data_3943d9adcae8f32533eee51b1512940a
#
_entry.id   3943d9adcae8f32533eee51b1512940a
#
_cell.length_a   1.000
_cell.length_b   1.000
_cell.length_c   1.000
_cell.angle_alpha   90.00
_cell.angle_beta   90.00
_cell.angle_gamma   90.00
#
_symmetry.space_group_name_H-M   'P 1'
#
loop_
_entity.id
_entity.type
_entity.pdbx_description
1 polymer ?
#
loop_
_entity_poly.entity_id
_entity_poly.type
_entity_poly.pdbx_seq_one_letter_code
_entity_poly.pdbx_strand_id
1 'polypeptide(L)'
;MKSLRARVLMLVAGAGLLTALVLGAVMHMSVRSYYVDVVYSQSQAFVDRVIEMYPDLWGVYEGDPEAFPRKLAAYTAFSSNTGMYLLDTNGRVLATSGEHQPHWDRWRVDLEAVRASLERDPAVPIHGDDPDMQGDGCIVAARPLKRDGRDVGWLYVVARNANIGTQTPELLKSYAVQTAVKVGLLTLAIGVALTVAMIGLLTRPLTALTRVAERVRSGGFSASLCEIEFPFRDRDDEVGRLSRTFCETLERLKVEMERVTQTDAQRREMVANVSHDLRTPLTALIGQLETIRMKADGLDREARERFIDSAINNAHQLRRLTDSLNELAKLDSPELKVEREPIALGELADDLVQRYGIRAEAAGVSLRVTYPDGLPLACVDAGLIERAIGNLLDNAIRVTPPGGDVELRVAFQDGELRLEVADSGPGVTAEDQPRVFQRFYQGSKHREQRGSSGLGLAIVKRVAELHGGRVGLETEPSRGATFWMMLPTT
;
A
#
# COMPACT_ATOMS: atom_id res chain seq x y z
N MET A 1 -17.23 -1.41 -6.60
CA MET A 1 -16.57 -2.71 -6.31
C MET A 1 -15.07 -2.48 -6.28
N LYS A 2 -14.54 -2.22 -5.07
CA LYS A 2 -13.17 -1.69 -4.90
C LYS A 2 -12.15 -2.76 -4.44
N SER A 3 -12.62 -3.95 -4.01
CA SER A 3 -11.76 -5.01 -3.46
C SER A 3 -11.14 -5.89 -4.55
N LEU A 4 -9.86 -6.19 -4.43
CA LEU A 4 -9.12 -7.14 -5.28
C LEU A 4 -9.80 -8.52 -5.25
N ARG A 5 -10.27 -8.95 -4.06
CA ARG A 5 -11.03 -10.20 -3.89
C ARG A 5 -12.28 -10.24 -4.77
N ALA A 6 -13.06 -9.15 -4.81
CA ALA A 6 -14.25 -9.07 -5.63
C ALA A 6 -13.94 -9.12 -7.14
N ARG A 7 -12.82 -8.50 -7.58
CA ARG A 7 -12.37 -8.58 -8.98
C ARG A 7 -11.94 -9.99 -9.37
N VAL A 8 -11.17 -10.65 -8.52
CA VAL A 8 -10.72 -12.04 -8.74
C VAL A 8 -11.93 -12.98 -8.76
N LEU A 9 -12.85 -12.85 -7.82
CA LEU A 9 -14.04 -13.69 -7.72
C LEU A 9 -14.96 -13.52 -8.94
N MET A 10 -15.14 -12.29 -9.45
CA MET A 10 -15.88 -12.02 -10.68
C MET A 10 -15.18 -12.58 -11.92
N LEU A 11 -13.85 -12.48 -11.99
CA LEU A 11 -13.08 -13.04 -13.11
C LEU A 11 -13.21 -14.56 -13.15
N VAL A 12 -13.11 -15.22 -11.99
CA VAL A 12 -13.28 -16.68 -11.88
C VAL A 12 -14.72 -17.08 -12.17
N ALA A 13 -15.72 -16.41 -11.60
CA ALA A 13 -17.13 -16.69 -11.85
C ALA A 13 -17.52 -16.42 -13.30
N GLY A 14 -17.07 -15.31 -13.88
CA GLY A 14 -17.30 -14.95 -15.28
C GLY A 14 -16.66 -15.94 -16.25
N ALA A 15 -15.43 -16.38 -15.98
CA ALA A 15 -14.77 -17.41 -16.77
C ALA A 15 -15.46 -18.75 -16.64
N GLY A 16 -15.91 -19.13 -15.45
CA GLY A 16 -16.70 -20.36 -15.23
C GLY A 16 -18.02 -20.35 -16.00
N LEU A 17 -18.74 -19.23 -15.96
CA LEU A 17 -19.99 -19.04 -16.72
C LEU A 17 -19.75 -19.09 -18.23
N LEU A 18 -18.72 -18.40 -18.71
CA LEU A 18 -18.34 -18.42 -20.13
C LEU A 18 -17.98 -19.83 -20.60
N THR A 19 -17.21 -20.55 -19.78
CA THR A 19 -16.85 -21.95 -20.06
C THR A 19 -18.10 -22.84 -20.16
N ALA A 20 -19.03 -22.70 -19.22
CA ALA A 20 -20.27 -23.47 -19.22
C ALA A 20 -21.15 -23.16 -20.44
N LEU A 21 -21.28 -21.90 -20.84
CA LEU A 21 -22.03 -21.48 -22.03
C LEU A 21 -21.41 -22.01 -23.32
N VAL A 22 -20.08 -21.90 -23.48
CA VAL A 22 -19.38 -22.39 -24.65
C VAL A 22 -19.44 -23.90 -24.72
N LEU A 23 -19.31 -24.60 -23.58
CA LEU A 23 -19.45 -26.06 -23.48
C LEU A 23 -20.84 -26.49 -23.94
N GLY A 24 -21.89 -25.83 -23.42
CA GLY A 24 -23.29 -26.08 -23.79
C GLY A 24 -23.53 -25.87 -25.30
N ALA A 25 -23.00 -24.78 -25.86
CA ALA A 25 -23.11 -24.50 -27.30
C ALA A 25 -22.41 -25.54 -28.17
N VAL A 26 -21.17 -25.90 -27.82
CA VAL A 26 -20.39 -26.92 -28.55
C VAL A 26 -21.08 -28.28 -28.47
N MET A 27 -21.58 -28.66 -27.29
CA MET A 27 -22.32 -29.91 -27.11
C MET A 27 -23.64 -29.92 -27.93
N HIS A 28 -24.39 -28.82 -27.88
CA HIS A 28 -25.62 -28.68 -28.67
C HIS A 28 -25.35 -28.77 -30.18
N MET A 29 -24.34 -28.04 -30.66
CA MET A 29 -23.93 -28.11 -32.08
C MET A 29 -23.46 -29.49 -32.50
N SER A 30 -22.66 -30.18 -31.69
CA SER A 30 -22.18 -31.54 -31.99
C SER A 30 -23.31 -32.56 -32.02
N VAL A 31 -24.22 -32.48 -31.06
CA VAL A 31 -25.39 -33.38 -31.03
C VAL A 31 -26.28 -33.13 -32.24
N ARG A 32 -26.55 -31.87 -32.58
CA ARG A 32 -27.36 -31.51 -33.75
C ARG A 32 -26.68 -31.97 -35.04
N SER A 33 -25.42 -31.72 -35.25
CA SER A 33 -24.68 -32.14 -36.45
C SER A 33 -24.65 -33.65 -36.60
N TYR A 34 -24.36 -34.37 -35.50
CA TYR A 34 -24.41 -35.84 -35.50
C TYR A 34 -25.77 -36.36 -35.87
N TYR A 35 -26.85 -35.83 -35.27
CA TYR A 35 -28.20 -36.27 -35.49
C TYR A 35 -28.58 -36.09 -36.96
N VAL A 36 -28.30 -34.95 -37.50
CA VAL A 36 -28.62 -34.56 -38.86
C VAL A 36 -27.82 -35.42 -39.88
N ASP A 37 -26.50 -35.55 -39.71
CA ASP A 37 -25.64 -36.30 -40.63
C ASP A 37 -26.01 -37.80 -40.68
N VAL A 38 -26.26 -38.38 -39.50
CA VAL A 38 -26.59 -39.83 -39.44
C VAL A 38 -27.96 -40.10 -40.03
N VAL A 39 -29.00 -39.28 -39.71
CA VAL A 39 -30.32 -39.46 -40.25
C VAL A 39 -30.32 -39.30 -41.77
N TYR A 40 -29.63 -38.26 -42.26
CA TYR A 40 -29.54 -38.01 -43.71
C TYR A 40 -28.81 -39.12 -44.43
N SER A 41 -27.66 -39.55 -43.96
CA SER A 41 -26.86 -40.61 -44.59
C SER A 41 -27.63 -41.95 -44.62
N GLN A 42 -28.36 -42.26 -43.53
CA GLN A 42 -29.20 -43.48 -43.50
C GLN A 42 -30.35 -43.41 -44.47
N SER A 43 -31.03 -42.22 -44.57
CA SER A 43 -32.12 -42.04 -45.51
C SER A 43 -31.68 -42.18 -46.97
N GLN A 44 -30.50 -41.61 -47.33
CA GLN A 44 -29.91 -41.77 -48.66
C GLN A 44 -29.57 -43.21 -48.96
N ALA A 45 -28.87 -43.89 -48.04
CA ALA A 45 -28.51 -45.31 -48.21
C ALA A 45 -29.73 -46.23 -48.31
N PHE A 46 -30.82 -45.84 -47.61
CA PHE A 46 -32.08 -46.58 -47.70
C PHE A 46 -32.71 -46.46 -49.10
N VAL A 47 -32.85 -45.26 -49.65
CA VAL A 47 -33.40 -45.02 -51.00
C VAL A 47 -32.57 -45.73 -52.04
N ASP A 48 -31.23 -45.61 -51.98
CA ASP A 48 -30.30 -46.29 -52.93
C ASP A 48 -30.53 -47.81 -52.90
N ARG A 49 -30.60 -48.40 -51.72
CA ARG A 49 -30.84 -49.83 -51.54
C ARG A 49 -32.18 -50.31 -52.10
N VAL A 50 -33.25 -49.49 -51.91
CA VAL A 50 -34.54 -49.81 -52.45
C VAL A 50 -34.50 -49.84 -53.98
N ILE A 51 -33.84 -48.88 -54.62
CA ILE A 51 -33.71 -48.81 -56.08
C ILE A 51 -32.85 -49.95 -56.62
N GLU A 52 -31.75 -50.27 -55.95
CA GLU A 52 -30.89 -51.41 -56.32
C GLU A 52 -31.66 -52.75 -56.25
N MET A 53 -32.50 -52.91 -55.23
CA MET A 53 -33.27 -54.13 -55.00
C MET A 53 -34.46 -54.24 -55.96
N TYR A 54 -35.00 -53.11 -56.38
CA TYR A 54 -36.17 -53.05 -57.25
C TYR A 54 -35.95 -52.06 -58.43
N PRO A 55 -35.18 -52.46 -59.44
CA PRO A 55 -34.81 -51.55 -60.53
C PRO A 55 -35.90 -51.11 -61.43
N ASP A 56 -37.00 -51.89 -61.51
CA ASP A 56 -38.23 -51.56 -62.30
C ASP A 56 -39.44 -51.20 -61.38
N LEU A 57 -39.21 -50.40 -60.38
CA LEU A 57 -40.25 -49.96 -59.42
C LEU A 57 -41.39 -49.24 -60.10
N TRP A 58 -41.13 -48.47 -61.16
CA TRP A 58 -42.08 -47.76 -61.94
C TRP A 58 -42.97 -48.72 -62.75
N GLY A 59 -42.40 -49.76 -63.38
CA GLY A 59 -43.16 -50.77 -64.09
C GLY A 59 -44.05 -51.61 -63.18
N VAL A 60 -43.66 -51.86 -61.95
CA VAL A 60 -44.49 -52.48 -60.91
C VAL A 60 -45.66 -51.62 -60.54
N TYR A 61 -45.54 -50.28 -60.50
CA TYR A 61 -46.62 -49.35 -60.28
C TYR A 61 -47.60 -49.30 -61.45
N GLU A 62 -47.15 -49.20 -62.68
CA GLU A 62 -47.98 -49.17 -63.87
C GLU A 62 -48.74 -50.50 -64.08
N GLY A 63 -48.20 -51.61 -63.67
CA GLY A 63 -48.81 -52.91 -63.78
C GLY A 63 -49.97 -53.09 -62.82
N ASP A 64 -49.94 -52.56 -61.62
CA ASP A 64 -51.00 -52.65 -60.63
C ASP A 64 -50.96 -51.48 -59.67
N PRO A 65 -51.53 -50.32 -60.06
CA PRO A 65 -51.46 -49.11 -59.21
C PRO A 65 -52.23 -49.23 -57.88
N GLU A 66 -53.30 -50.06 -57.81
CA GLU A 66 -54.06 -50.24 -56.60
C GLU A 66 -53.37 -51.11 -55.54
N ALA A 67 -52.62 -52.11 -55.94
CA ALA A 67 -51.83 -52.93 -55.02
C ALA A 67 -50.48 -52.35 -54.66
N PHE A 68 -49.96 -51.39 -55.44
CA PHE A 68 -48.62 -50.80 -55.26
C PHE A 68 -48.40 -50.19 -53.86
N PRO A 69 -49.35 -49.44 -53.24
CA PRO A 69 -49.14 -48.95 -51.90
C PRO A 69 -48.85 -50.05 -50.87
N ARG A 70 -49.45 -51.21 -50.96
CA ARG A 70 -49.22 -52.35 -50.08
C ARG A 70 -47.78 -52.92 -50.30
N LYS A 71 -47.29 -52.95 -51.52
CA LYS A 71 -45.94 -53.34 -51.85
C LYS A 71 -44.91 -52.32 -51.30
N LEU A 72 -45.25 -51.03 -51.48
CA LEU A 72 -44.38 -49.92 -50.94
C LEU A 72 -44.33 -49.98 -49.39
N ALA A 73 -45.46 -50.28 -48.75
CA ALA A 73 -45.53 -50.47 -47.32
C ALA A 73 -44.65 -51.65 -46.82
N ALA A 74 -44.63 -52.74 -47.61
CA ALA A 74 -43.77 -53.89 -47.28
C ALA A 74 -42.27 -53.51 -47.29
N TYR A 75 -41.81 -52.55 -48.09
CA TYR A 75 -40.41 -52.08 -48.13
C TYR A 75 -40.08 -51.20 -46.92
N THR A 76 -41.06 -50.52 -46.34
CA THR A 76 -40.91 -49.73 -45.13
C THR A 76 -41.14 -50.49 -43.83
N ALA A 77 -41.60 -51.79 -43.92
CA ALA A 77 -41.91 -52.61 -42.74
C ALA A 77 -40.75 -52.75 -41.73
N PHE A 78 -39.50 -52.58 -42.18
CA PHE A 78 -38.33 -52.62 -41.34
C PHE A 78 -37.89 -51.23 -40.79
N SER A 79 -38.61 -50.14 -41.16
CA SER A 79 -38.32 -48.77 -40.69
C SER A 79 -39.61 -48.02 -40.38
N SER A 80 -40.15 -48.23 -39.20
CA SER A 80 -41.46 -47.70 -38.72
C SER A 80 -41.59 -46.16 -38.74
N ASN A 81 -40.49 -45.45 -38.90
CA ASN A 81 -40.44 -44.00 -38.89
C ASN A 81 -40.06 -43.37 -40.24
N THR A 82 -40.18 -44.12 -41.31
CA THR A 82 -39.82 -43.67 -42.65
C THR A 82 -41.07 -43.68 -43.54
N GLY A 83 -41.43 -42.53 -44.06
CA GLY A 83 -42.47 -42.40 -45.09
C GLY A 83 -41.85 -42.58 -46.47
N MET A 84 -42.42 -43.39 -47.36
CA MET A 84 -41.96 -43.57 -48.71
C MET A 84 -43.06 -43.21 -49.69
N TYR A 85 -42.76 -42.40 -50.68
CA TYR A 85 -43.71 -41.88 -51.66
C TYR A 85 -43.15 -42.07 -53.07
N LEU A 86 -44.04 -42.41 -53.94
CA LEU A 86 -43.82 -42.39 -55.40
C LEU A 86 -44.33 -41.05 -55.93
N LEU A 87 -43.51 -40.27 -56.60
CA LEU A 87 -43.90 -38.99 -57.18
C LEU A 87 -43.79 -39.03 -58.70
N ASP A 88 -44.67 -38.26 -59.36
CA ASP A 88 -44.51 -37.96 -60.78
C ASP A 88 -43.36 -36.94 -61.05
N THR A 89 -43.07 -36.62 -62.30
CA THR A 89 -42.11 -35.67 -62.75
C THR A 89 -42.42 -34.22 -62.26
N ASN A 90 -43.62 -33.91 -61.83
CA ASN A 90 -44.08 -32.63 -61.35
C ASN A 90 -44.21 -32.57 -59.81
N GLY A 91 -43.74 -33.64 -59.09
CA GLY A 91 -43.79 -33.72 -57.64
C GLY A 91 -45.15 -34.11 -57.03
N ARG A 92 -46.15 -34.56 -57.88
CA ARG A 92 -47.43 -35.07 -57.39
C ARG A 92 -47.27 -36.47 -56.81
N VAL A 93 -47.85 -36.72 -55.63
CA VAL A 93 -47.83 -38.03 -54.99
C VAL A 93 -48.73 -39.01 -55.75
N LEU A 94 -48.14 -40.12 -56.20
CA LEU A 94 -48.81 -41.19 -56.90
C LEU A 94 -49.15 -42.38 -56.00
N ALA A 95 -48.28 -42.66 -55.03
CA ALA A 95 -48.49 -43.70 -54.03
C ALA A 95 -47.74 -43.44 -52.77
N THR A 96 -48.19 -43.96 -51.64
CA THR A 96 -47.54 -43.84 -50.35
C THR A 96 -47.47 -45.18 -49.64
N SER A 97 -46.37 -45.36 -48.80
CA SER A 97 -46.29 -46.51 -47.92
C SER A 97 -47.08 -46.36 -46.61
N GLY A 98 -47.63 -45.17 -46.32
CA GLY A 98 -48.43 -44.89 -45.13
C GLY A 98 -49.84 -45.35 -45.23
N GLU A 99 -50.60 -45.23 -44.13
CA GLU A 99 -52.07 -45.48 -44.16
C GLU A 99 -52.70 -44.40 -45.03
N HIS A 100 -53.68 -44.87 -45.89
CA HIS A 100 -54.37 -43.97 -46.81
C HIS A 100 -55.14 -42.89 -46.06
N GLN A 101 -54.61 -41.64 -46.04
CA GLN A 101 -55.42 -40.50 -45.62
C GLN A 101 -56.24 -39.95 -46.81
N PRO A 102 -57.49 -39.50 -46.57
CA PRO A 102 -58.29 -38.91 -47.64
C PRO A 102 -57.51 -37.62 -48.12
N HIS A 103 -57.22 -37.60 -49.43
CA HIS A 103 -56.63 -36.50 -50.18
C HIS A 103 -55.06 -36.49 -50.37
N TRP A 104 -54.36 -37.57 -50.06
CA TRP A 104 -52.91 -37.69 -50.36
C TRP A 104 -52.61 -37.50 -51.86
N ASP A 105 -53.53 -37.90 -52.76
CA ASP A 105 -53.42 -37.78 -54.22
C ASP A 105 -53.40 -36.33 -54.74
N ARG A 106 -53.75 -35.35 -53.90
CA ARG A 106 -53.73 -33.91 -54.22
C ARG A 106 -52.41 -33.20 -53.74
N TRP A 107 -51.59 -33.91 -52.98
CA TRP A 107 -50.36 -33.36 -52.46
C TRP A 107 -49.27 -33.27 -53.52
N ARG A 108 -48.56 -32.16 -53.50
CA ARG A 108 -47.33 -31.96 -54.27
C ARG A 108 -46.19 -31.66 -53.31
N VAL A 109 -45.07 -32.33 -53.54
CA VAL A 109 -43.79 -32.10 -52.84
C VAL A 109 -42.99 -31.08 -53.59
N ASP A 110 -42.28 -30.23 -52.86
CA ASP A 110 -41.41 -29.24 -53.49
C ASP A 110 -40.27 -29.97 -54.23
N LEU A 111 -40.18 -29.70 -55.53
CA LEU A 111 -39.16 -30.27 -56.40
C LEU A 111 -37.74 -29.67 -56.14
N GLU A 112 -37.65 -28.54 -55.45
CA GLU A 112 -36.34 -27.99 -55.06
C GLU A 112 -35.66 -28.95 -54.07
N ALA A 113 -36.34 -29.45 -53.06
CA ALA A 113 -35.84 -30.44 -52.12
C ALA A 113 -35.46 -31.76 -52.80
N VAL A 114 -36.32 -32.18 -53.76
CA VAL A 114 -36.04 -33.40 -54.57
C VAL A 114 -34.79 -33.26 -55.42
N ARG A 115 -34.59 -32.13 -56.10
CA ARG A 115 -33.41 -31.86 -56.93
C ARG A 115 -32.15 -31.73 -56.11
N ALA A 116 -32.23 -31.01 -54.95
CA ALA A 116 -31.11 -30.86 -54.05
C ALA A 116 -30.62 -32.23 -53.55
N SER A 117 -31.53 -33.21 -53.36
CA SER A 117 -31.16 -34.58 -52.92
C SER A 117 -30.43 -35.40 -53.97
N LEU A 118 -30.25 -34.90 -55.17
CA LEU A 118 -29.46 -35.52 -56.23
C LEU A 118 -27.96 -35.21 -56.11
N GLU A 119 -27.60 -34.18 -55.37
CA GLU A 119 -26.19 -33.87 -55.10
C GLU A 119 -25.55 -34.99 -54.29
N ARG A 120 -24.41 -35.48 -54.73
CA ARG A 120 -23.75 -36.66 -54.11
C ARG A 120 -23.19 -36.41 -52.69
N ASP A 121 -22.99 -35.15 -52.33
CA ASP A 121 -22.48 -34.78 -51.01
C ASP A 121 -22.97 -33.38 -50.63
N PRO A 122 -24.26 -33.25 -50.28
CA PRO A 122 -24.80 -31.96 -49.87
C PRO A 122 -24.16 -31.54 -48.54
N ALA A 123 -23.66 -30.31 -48.48
CA ALA A 123 -23.03 -29.74 -47.28
C ALA A 123 -24.01 -29.61 -46.09
N VAL A 124 -25.31 -29.80 -46.30
CA VAL A 124 -26.35 -29.70 -45.28
C VAL A 124 -27.47 -30.73 -45.62
N PRO A 125 -28.03 -31.42 -44.62
CA PRO A 125 -29.20 -32.27 -44.83
C PRO A 125 -30.33 -31.52 -45.48
N ILE A 126 -30.93 -32.17 -46.47
CA ILE A 126 -32.03 -31.58 -47.22
C ILE A 126 -33.30 -31.77 -46.44
N HIS A 127 -34.02 -30.66 -46.23
CA HIS A 127 -35.31 -30.62 -45.60
C HIS A 127 -36.40 -30.46 -46.68
N GLY A 128 -37.46 -31.20 -46.53
CA GLY A 128 -38.61 -31.16 -47.45
C GLY A 128 -39.91 -31.49 -46.73
N ASP A 129 -40.98 -31.54 -47.48
CA ASP A 129 -42.34 -31.75 -46.99
C ASP A 129 -42.62 -33.22 -46.70
N ASP A 130 -43.40 -33.49 -45.63
CA ASP A 130 -44.02 -34.81 -45.41
C ASP A 130 -45.49 -34.77 -45.79
N PRO A 131 -45.85 -35.44 -46.91
CA PRO A 131 -47.23 -35.46 -47.38
C PRO A 131 -48.26 -36.04 -46.40
N ASP A 132 -47.86 -36.93 -45.50
CA ASP A 132 -48.79 -37.53 -44.53
C ASP A 132 -48.97 -36.65 -43.28
N MET A 133 -47.99 -35.88 -42.90
CA MET A 133 -47.98 -35.13 -41.64
C MET A 133 -48.19 -33.62 -41.82
N GLN A 134 -48.25 -33.12 -43.05
CA GLN A 134 -48.39 -31.68 -43.36
C GLN A 134 -47.38 -30.80 -42.61
N GLY A 135 -46.17 -31.29 -42.41
CA GLY A 135 -45.10 -30.60 -41.70
C GLY A 135 -43.92 -30.28 -42.58
N ASP A 136 -43.49 -29.01 -42.55
CA ASP A 136 -42.24 -28.57 -43.17
C ASP A 136 -41.04 -29.00 -42.36
N GLY A 137 -39.93 -29.34 -43.03
CA GLY A 137 -38.64 -29.49 -42.38
C GLY A 137 -38.26 -30.93 -41.97
N CYS A 138 -38.88 -31.93 -42.51
CA CYS A 138 -38.41 -33.31 -42.39
C CYS A 138 -37.14 -33.53 -43.23
N ILE A 139 -36.27 -34.44 -42.78
CA ILE A 139 -35.09 -34.84 -43.57
C ILE A 139 -35.59 -35.76 -44.69
N VAL A 140 -35.24 -35.41 -45.92
CA VAL A 140 -35.71 -36.12 -47.10
C VAL A 140 -34.55 -36.61 -47.96
N ALA A 141 -34.82 -37.73 -48.63
CA ALA A 141 -33.96 -38.29 -49.65
C ALA A 141 -34.78 -38.69 -50.89
N ALA A 142 -34.31 -38.35 -52.06
CA ALA A 142 -35.01 -38.71 -53.30
C ALA A 142 -34.03 -39.25 -54.35
N ARG A 143 -34.53 -40.14 -55.20
CA ARG A 143 -33.81 -40.66 -56.38
C ARG A 143 -34.74 -40.71 -57.57
N PRO A 144 -34.23 -40.43 -58.79
CA PRO A 144 -35.02 -40.55 -60.00
C PRO A 144 -35.30 -42.02 -60.34
N LEU A 145 -36.50 -42.29 -60.74
CA LEU A 145 -36.91 -43.56 -61.36
C LEU A 145 -36.80 -43.42 -62.86
N LYS A 146 -36.07 -44.34 -63.49
CA LYS A 146 -35.79 -44.32 -64.94
C LYS A 146 -36.43 -45.43 -65.66
N ARG A 147 -37.01 -45.13 -66.84
CA ARG A 147 -37.47 -46.13 -67.80
C ARG A 147 -36.99 -45.76 -69.21
N ASP A 148 -36.38 -46.67 -69.88
CA ASP A 148 -35.79 -46.45 -71.20
C ASP A 148 -34.82 -45.22 -71.23
N GLY A 149 -34.11 -45.02 -70.15
CA GLY A 149 -33.14 -43.95 -70.02
C GLY A 149 -33.72 -42.53 -69.74
N ARG A 150 -35.04 -42.41 -69.56
CA ARG A 150 -35.72 -41.15 -69.21
C ARG A 150 -36.21 -41.18 -67.77
N ASP A 151 -36.17 -40.07 -67.12
CA ASP A 151 -36.70 -39.91 -65.75
C ASP A 151 -38.24 -39.88 -65.86
N VAL A 152 -38.96 -40.85 -65.26
CA VAL A 152 -40.40 -40.99 -65.26
C VAL A 152 -41.06 -40.56 -63.98
N GLY A 153 -40.32 -40.47 -62.90
CA GLY A 153 -40.78 -40.03 -61.58
C GLY A 153 -39.67 -40.11 -60.54
N TRP A 154 -40.06 -39.98 -59.29
CA TRP A 154 -39.15 -39.98 -58.17
C TRP A 154 -39.58 -40.94 -57.08
N LEU A 155 -38.63 -41.64 -56.48
CA LEU A 155 -38.76 -42.28 -55.18
C LEU A 155 -38.38 -41.28 -54.11
N TYR A 156 -39.28 -40.87 -53.27
CA TYR A 156 -39.13 -39.85 -52.23
C TYR A 156 -39.32 -40.49 -50.86
N VAL A 157 -38.35 -40.29 -49.98
CA VAL A 157 -38.30 -40.88 -48.64
C VAL A 157 -38.20 -39.78 -47.59
N VAL A 158 -39.05 -39.83 -46.57
CA VAL A 158 -39.11 -38.90 -45.47
C VAL A 158 -38.75 -39.61 -44.19
N ALA A 159 -37.79 -39.10 -43.49
CA ALA A 159 -37.44 -39.57 -42.14
C ALA A 159 -38.22 -38.79 -41.08
N ARG A 160 -39.25 -39.43 -40.49
CA ARG A 160 -40.22 -38.82 -39.58
C ARG A 160 -39.75 -38.73 -38.13
N ASN A 161 -38.97 -39.31 -37.58
CA ASN A 161 -38.50 -39.27 -36.20
C ASN A 161 -37.48 -40.40 -35.97
N ALA A 162 -36.24 -40.09 -36.01
CA ALA A 162 -35.24 -41.12 -35.94
C ALA A 162 -35.08 -41.62 -34.51
N ASN A 163 -35.70 -42.69 -34.18
CA ASN A 163 -35.25 -43.53 -33.07
C ASN A 163 -33.92 -44.20 -33.47
N ILE A 164 -32.85 -43.41 -33.42
CA ILE A 164 -31.49 -43.85 -33.81
C ILE A 164 -30.89 -44.62 -32.61
N GLY A 165 -31.61 -45.60 -32.10
CA GLY A 165 -31.16 -46.29 -30.87
C GLY A 165 -30.30 -47.52 -31.07
N THR A 166 -30.17 -48.11 -32.29
CA THR A 166 -29.72 -49.50 -32.28
C THR A 166 -28.58 -49.91 -33.24
N GLN A 167 -28.10 -49.05 -34.12
CA GLN A 167 -27.14 -49.60 -35.14
C GLN A 167 -25.83 -48.83 -35.41
N THR A 168 -25.45 -47.79 -34.65
CA THR A 168 -24.14 -47.15 -34.96
C THR A 168 -23.27 -46.80 -33.73
N PRO A 169 -22.81 -47.78 -32.94
CA PRO A 169 -21.97 -47.54 -31.80
C PRO A 169 -20.60 -46.92 -32.15
N GLU A 170 -20.07 -47.17 -33.37
CA GLU A 170 -18.77 -46.66 -33.80
C GLU A 170 -18.79 -45.18 -34.18
N LEU A 171 -19.82 -44.72 -34.91
CA LEU A 171 -19.98 -43.32 -35.27
C LEU A 171 -20.25 -42.47 -34.04
N LEU A 172 -21.08 -42.94 -33.11
CA LEU A 172 -21.33 -42.29 -31.81
C LEU A 172 -20.05 -42.13 -31.00
N LYS A 173 -19.20 -43.14 -30.93
CA LYS A 173 -17.91 -43.09 -30.26
C LYS A 173 -16.99 -42.04 -30.91
N SER A 174 -16.91 -41.98 -32.24
CA SER A 174 -16.07 -41.02 -32.96
C SER A 174 -16.50 -39.57 -32.68
N TYR A 175 -17.80 -39.26 -32.75
CA TYR A 175 -18.32 -37.92 -32.44
C TYR A 175 -18.16 -37.55 -30.96
N ALA A 176 -18.41 -38.49 -30.06
CA ALA A 176 -18.22 -38.29 -28.63
C ALA A 176 -16.75 -37.96 -28.27
N VAL A 177 -15.80 -38.71 -28.86
CA VAL A 177 -14.36 -38.50 -28.67
C VAL A 177 -13.93 -37.15 -29.25
N GLN A 178 -14.36 -36.80 -30.47
CA GLN A 178 -14.02 -35.49 -31.06
C GLN A 178 -14.56 -34.34 -30.23
N THR A 179 -15.82 -34.44 -29.75
CA THR A 179 -16.43 -33.44 -28.89
C THR A 179 -15.68 -33.33 -27.56
N ALA A 180 -15.35 -34.45 -26.93
CA ALA A 180 -14.59 -34.47 -25.69
C ALA A 180 -13.19 -33.82 -25.83
N VAL A 181 -12.51 -34.07 -26.94
CA VAL A 181 -11.20 -33.44 -27.24
C VAL A 181 -11.35 -31.92 -27.42
N LYS A 182 -12.33 -31.46 -28.21
CA LYS A 182 -12.58 -30.01 -28.41
C LYS A 182 -12.88 -29.30 -27.09
N VAL A 183 -13.71 -29.91 -26.26
CA VAL A 183 -14.07 -29.42 -24.93
C VAL A 183 -12.86 -29.40 -24.00
N GLY A 184 -12.07 -30.47 -23.99
CA GLY A 184 -10.84 -30.57 -23.21
C GLY A 184 -9.81 -29.48 -23.56
N LEU A 185 -9.57 -29.25 -24.85
CA LEU A 185 -8.66 -28.19 -25.32
C LEU A 185 -9.17 -26.79 -24.96
N LEU A 186 -10.47 -26.54 -25.07
CA LEU A 186 -11.03 -25.25 -24.73
C LEU A 186 -10.97 -24.95 -23.23
N THR A 187 -11.30 -25.92 -22.38
CA THR A 187 -11.18 -25.77 -20.91
C THR A 187 -9.75 -25.55 -20.47
N LEU A 188 -8.79 -26.24 -21.07
CA LEU A 188 -7.37 -26.04 -20.84
C LEU A 188 -6.93 -24.62 -21.22
N ALA A 189 -7.32 -24.12 -22.38
CA ALA A 189 -6.99 -22.78 -22.84
C ALA A 189 -7.54 -21.69 -21.90
N ILE A 190 -8.80 -21.83 -21.46
CA ILE A 190 -9.43 -20.92 -20.48
C ILE A 190 -8.70 -20.99 -19.13
N GLY A 191 -8.34 -22.17 -18.65
CA GLY A 191 -7.57 -22.36 -17.40
C GLY A 191 -6.21 -21.67 -17.44
N VAL A 192 -5.47 -21.81 -18.56
CA VAL A 192 -4.19 -21.12 -18.77
C VAL A 192 -4.37 -19.60 -18.79
N ALA A 193 -5.34 -19.09 -19.55
CA ALA A 193 -5.61 -17.66 -19.63
C ALA A 193 -5.98 -17.06 -18.26
N LEU A 194 -6.79 -17.75 -17.47
CA LEU A 194 -7.16 -17.36 -16.11
C LEU A 194 -5.94 -17.33 -15.18
N THR A 195 -5.08 -18.34 -15.26
CA THR A 195 -3.85 -18.42 -14.46
C THR A 195 -2.92 -17.25 -14.77
N VAL A 196 -2.70 -16.96 -16.05
CA VAL A 196 -1.87 -15.81 -16.48
C VAL A 196 -2.44 -14.48 -16.00
N ALA A 197 -3.76 -14.29 -16.11
CA ALA A 197 -4.44 -13.10 -15.61
C ALA A 197 -4.30 -12.95 -14.09
N MET A 198 -4.44 -14.04 -13.33
CA MET A 198 -4.31 -14.06 -11.87
C MET A 198 -2.89 -13.75 -11.41
N ILE A 199 -1.87 -14.30 -12.10
CA ILE A 199 -0.46 -13.96 -11.86
C ILE A 199 -0.24 -12.46 -12.10
N GLY A 200 -0.76 -11.91 -13.19
CA GLY A 200 -0.65 -10.47 -13.49
C GLY A 200 -1.29 -9.57 -12.43
N LEU A 201 -2.47 -9.94 -11.94
CA LEU A 201 -3.23 -9.14 -10.97
C LEU A 201 -2.70 -9.23 -9.54
N LEU A 202 -2.18 -10.37 -9.10
CA LEU A 202 -1.75 -10.61 -7.72
C LEU A 202 -0.25 -10.50 -7.54
N THR A 203 0.53 -11.11 -8.43
CA THR A 203 1.98 -11.25 -8.22
C THR A 203 2.76 -10.00 -8.61
N ARG A 204 2.40 -9.32 -9.70
CA ARG A 204 3.10 -8.10 -10.15
C ARG A 204 3.08 -6.96 -9.12
N PRO A 205 1.95 -6.63 -8.46
CA PRO A 205 1.93 -5.60 -7.43
C PRO A 205 2.80 -5.95 -6.22
N LEU A 206 2.77 -7.20 -5.77
CA LEU A 206 3.56 -7.65 -4.62
C LEU A 206 5.06 -7.61 -4.92
N THR A 207 5.50 -8.08 -6.09
CA THR A 207 6.93 -8.01 -6.49
C THR A 207 7.42 -6.57 -6.65
N ALA A 208 6.56 -5.63 -7.05
CA ALA A 208 6.91 -4.22 -7.11
C ALA A 208 7.14 -3.63 -5.71
N LEU A 209 6.27 -3.92 -4.75
CA LEU A 209 6.45 -3.50 -3.35
C LEU A 209 7.68 -4.14 -2.70
N THR A 210 7.95 -5.43 -2.98
CA THR A 210 9.16 -6.11 -2.51
C THR A 210 10.43 -5.44 -3.02
N ARG A 211 10.47 -5.04 -4.30
CA ARG A 211 11.62 -4.30 -4.85
C ARG A 211 11.83 -2.94 -4.20
N VAL A 212 10.75 -2.23 -3.83
CA VAL A 212 10.85 -0.99 -3.05
C VAL A 212 11.45 -1.29 -1.68
N ALA A 213 10.96 -2.30 -0.98
CA ALA A 213 11.50 -2.73 0.32
C ALA A 213 13.00 -3.12 0.24
N GLU A 214 13.40 -3.84 -0.81
CA GLU A 214 14.80 -4.21 -1.04
C GLU A 214 15.68 -2.99 -1.33
N ARG A 215 15.21 -2.01 -2.10
CA ARG A 215 15.94 -0.75 -2.33
C ARG A 215 16.15 0.04 -1.05
N VAL A 216 15.12 0.13 -0.20
CA VAL A 216 15.23 0.76 1.12
C VAL A 216 16.28 0.02 1.98
N ARG A 217 16.28 -1.31 1.97
CA ARG A 217 17.24 -2.13 2.72
C ARG A 217 18.68 -1.96 2.24
N SER A 218 18.92 -1.92 0.94
CA SER A 218 20.26 -1.89 0.34
C SER A 218 20.85 -0.48 0.20
N GLY A 219 20.02 0.54 0.02
CA GLY A 219 20.45 1.92 -0.22
C GLY A 219 20.65 2.76 1.04
N GLY A 220 20.34 2.22 2.23
CA GLY A 220 20.30 2.99 3.46
C GLY A 220 19.15 4.01 3.48
N PHE A 221 18.87 4.57 4.66
CA PHE A 221 17.82 5.59 4.86
C PHE A 221 18.24 6.99 4.39
N SER A 222 19.12 7.11 3.38
CA SER A 222 19.57 8.40 2.88
C SER A 222 18.56 9.04 1.92
N ALA A 223 18.74 10.30 1.60
CA ALA A 223 17.82 11.26 0.97
C ALA A 223 16.97 10.82 -0.24
N SER A 224 17.23 9.66 -0.82
CA SER A 224 16.54 9.12 -2.00
C SER A 224 15.13 8.53 -1.70
N LEU A 225 14.69 8.44 -0.44
CA LEU A 225 13.34 7.96 -0.10
C LEU A 225 12.22 8.88 -0.61
N CYS A 226 12.51 10.19 -0.77
CA CYS A 226 11.54 11.14 -1.33
C CYS A 226 11.33 10.96 -2.84
N GLU A 227 12.24 10.28 -3.55
CA GLU A 227 12.18 10.03 -5.00
C GLU A 227 11.60 8.65 -5.34
N ILE A 228 11.32 7.81 -4.33
CA ILE A 228 10.74 6.50 -4.59
C ILE A 228 9.25 6.68 -4.87
N GLU A 229 8.87 6.63 -6.15
CA GLU A 229 7.48 6.46 -6.53
C GLU A 229 6.95 5.13 -5.99
N PHE A 230 6.01 5.22 -5.06
CA PHE A 230 5.32 4.03 -4.55
C PHE A 230 4.31 3.56 -5.58
N PRO A 231 4.51 2.39 -6.19
CA PRO A 231 3.59 1.85 -7.16
C PRO A 231 2.23 1.57 -6.50
N PHE A 232 1.16 1.84 -7.23
CA PHE A 232 -0.23 1.52 -6.81
C PHE A 232 -0.79 2.32 -5.63
N ARG A 233 -0.20 3.47 -5.25
CA ARG A 233 -0.69 4.33 -4.16
C ARG A 233 -2.12 4.82 -4.40
N ASP A 234 -2.47 5.09 -5.66
CA ASP A 234 -3.76 5.64 -6.05
C ASP A 234 -4.87 4.59 -6.22
N ARG A 235 -4.56 3.31 -5.98
CA ARG A 235 -5.56 2.24 -6.04
C ARG A 235 -6.44 2.26 -4.80
N ASP A 236 -7.75 2.01 -5.03
CA ASP A 236 -8.77 1.92 -3.97
C ASP A 236 -9.01 0.48 -3.49
N ASP A 237 -8.03 -0.43 -3.69
CA ASP A 237 -8.12 -1.83 -3.26
C ASP A 237 -7.12 -2.15 -2.14
N GLU A 238 -7.04 -3.42 -1.75
CA GLU A 238 -6.17 -3.91 -0.69
C GLU A 238 -4.68 -3.66 -0.99
N VAL A 239 -4.30 -3.67 -2.27
CA VAL A 239 -2.92 -3.37 -2.72
C VAL A 239 -2.61 -1.89 -2.52
N GLY A 240 -3.54 -0.99 -2.88
CA GLY A 240 -3.39 0.44 -2.66
C GLY A 240 -3.32 0.80 -1.18
N ARG A 241 -4.14 0.15 -0.34
CA ARG A 241 -4.10 0.32 1.11
C ARG A 241 -2.75 -0.14 1.69
N LEU A 242 -2.27 -1.31 1.28
CA LEU A 242 -0.96 -1.81 1.69
C LEU A 242 0.17 -0.85 1.27
N SER A 243 0.13 -0.33 0.03
CA SER A 243 1.12 0.63 -0.46
C SER A 243 1.13 1.92 0.36
N ARG A 244 -0.04 2.48 0.70
CA ARG A 244 -0.15 3.68 1.54
C ARG A 244 0.38 3.44 2.96
N THR A 245 -0.07 2.36 3.62
CA THR A 245 0.39 2.02 4.99
C THR A 245 1.90 1.78 5.03
N PHE A 246 2.45 1.14 4.01
CA PHE A 246 3.90 0.93 3.91
C PHE A 246 4.66 2.25 3.74
N CYS A 247 4.16 3.16 2.89
CA CYS A 247 4.72 4.50 2.71
C CYS A 247 4.71 5.30 4.04
N GLU A 248 3.57 5.35 4.72
CA GLU A 248 3.43 6.03 6.03
C GLU A 248 4.39 5.47 7.08
N THR A 249 4.57 4.15 7.08
CA THR A 249 5.49 3.48 8.02
C THR A 249 6.94 3.87 7.74
N LEU A 250 7.34 3.93 6.47
CA LEU A 250 8.67 4.36 6.08
C LEU A 250 8.92 5.84 6.37
N GLU A 251 7.94 6.72 6.17
CA GLU A 251 8.05 8.14 6.52
C GLU A 251 8.25 8.32 8.04
N ARG A 252 7.48 7.62 8.87
CA ARG A 252 7.66 7.63 10.33
C ARG A 252 9.05 7.12 10.74
N LEU A 253 9.48 6.00 10.15
CA LEU A 253 10.79 5.43 10.44
C LEU A 253 11.93 6.39 10.06
N LYS A 254 11.78 7.12 8.94
CA LYS A 254 12.75 8.16 8.52
C LYS A 254 12.86 9.25 9.57
N VAL A 255 11.74 9.81 10.03
CA VAL A 255 11.73 10.87 11.06
C VAL A 255 12.39 10.39 12.36
N GLU A 256 12.09 9.17 12.79
CA GLU A 256 12.73 8.63 14.01
C GLU A 256 14.23 8.38 13.83
N MET A 257 14.67 7.90 12.68
CA MET A 257 16.11 7.74 12.40
C MET A 257 16.86 9.09 12.33
N GLU A 258 16.28 10.10 11.70
CA GLU A 258 16.85 11.45 11.69
C GLU A 258 16.99 11.99 13.11
N ARG A 259 15.95 11.80 13.95
CA ARG A 259 15.98 12.19 15.37
C ARG A 259 17.08 11.46 16.15
N VAL A 260 17.21 10.15 15.97
CA VAL A 260 18.27 9.35 16.62
C VAL A 260 19.65 9.83 16.18
N THR A 261 19.83 10.04 14.88
CA THR A 261 21.13 10.51 14.33
C THR A 261 21.50 11.89 14.86
N GLN A 262 20.52 12.80 14.93
CA GLN A 262 20.73 14.13 15.49
C GLN A 262 21.09 14.08 16.98
N THR A 263 20.38 13.23 17.76
CA THR A 263 20.65 13.03 19.19
C THR A 263 22.05 12.44 19.41
N ASP A 264 22.45 11.46 18.58
CA ASP A 264 23.81 10.88 18.67
C ASP A 264 24.90 11.88 18.30
N ALA A 265 24.70 12.71 17.29
CA ALA A 265 25.61 13.78 16.93
C ALA A 265 25.77 14.81 18.08
N GLN A 266 24.66 15.24 18.67
CA GLN A 266 24.66 16.14 19.83
C GLN A 266 25.37 15.51 21.03
N ARG A 267 25.19 14.22 21.29
CA ARG A 267 25.87 13.49 22.35
C ARG A 267 27.40 13.42 22.13
N ARG A 268 27.81 13.14 20.89
CA ARG A 268 29.27 13.13 20.55
C ARG A 268 29.90 14.50 20.71
N GLU A 269 29.24 15.55 20.24
CA GLU A 269 29.68 16.93 20.41
C GLU A 269 29.80 17.31 21.90
N MET A 270 28.78 16.91 22.70
CA MET A 270 28.82 17.11 24.15
C MET A 270 30.05 16.46 24.79
N VAL A 271 30.30 15.17 24.48
CA VAL A 271 31.48 14.46 25.06
C VAL A 271 32.78 15.12 24.65
N ALA A 272 32.90 15.56 23.39
CA ALA A 272 34.10 16.25 22.92
C ALA A 272 34.34 17.59 23.66
N ASN A 273 33.29 18.41 23.82
CA ASN A 273 33.35 19.69 24.50
C ASN A 273 33.66 19.52 25.99
N VAL A 274 33.00 18.57 26.68
CA VAL A 274 33.31 18.23 28.09
C VAL A 274 34.79 17.83 28.25
N SER A 275 35.28 16.97 27.36
CA SER A 275 36.68 16.50 27.44
C SER A 275 37.68 17.64 27.25
N HIS A 276 37.36 18.58 26.32
CA HIS A 276 38.20 19.75 26.08
C HIS A 276 38.22 20.68 27.31
N ASP A 277 37.06 21.01 27.86
CA ASP A 277 36.91 21.98 28.95
C ASP A 277 37.40 21.44 30.30
N LEU A 278 37.41 20.12 30.50
CA LEU A 278 38.10 19.49 31.64
C LEU A 278 39.60 19.46 31.47
N ARG A 279 40.13 19.22 30.25
CA ARG A 279 41.58 19.12 30.01
C ARG A 279 42.31 20.43 30.26
N THR A 280 41.73 21.56 29.86
CA THR A 280 42.37 22.87 29.94
C THR A 280 42.76 23.26 31.39
N PRO A 281 41.82 23.32 32.38
CA PRO A 281 42.15 23.64 33.75
C PRO A 281 43.01 22.54 34.42
N LEU A 282 42.84 21.29 34.05
CA LEU A 282 43.66 20.18 34.57
C LEU A 282 45.10 20.30 34.14
N THR A 283 45.38 20.61 32.85
CA THR A 283 46.73 20.81 32.33
C THR A 283 47.41 22.02 32.97
N ALA A 284 46.63 23.12 33.15
CA ALA A 284 47.16 24.32 33.84
C ALA A 284 47.51 24.02 35.31
N LEU A 285 46.65 23.30 36.03
CA LEU A 285 46.89 22.89 37.42
C LEU A 285 48.10 22.02 37.53
N ILE A 286 48.25 20.99 36.68
CA ILE A 286 49.43 20.12 36.67
C ILE A 286 50.73 20.95 36.38
N GLY A 287 50.68 21.80 35.34
CA GLY A 287 51.85 22.64 35.00
C GLY A 287 52.27 23.60 36.10
N GLN A 288 51.33 24.18 36.86
CA GLN A 288 51.61 25.04 38.02
C GLN A 288 52.25 24.23 39.15
N LEU A 289 51.72 23.05 39.47
CA LEU A 289 52.30 22.15 40.48
C LEU A 289 53.70 21.66 40.09
N GLU A 290 53.91 21.32 38.82
CA GLU A 290 55.25 20.93 38.31
C GLU A 290 56.22 22.07 38.35
N THR A 291 55.81 23.30 38.06
CA THR A 291 56.66 24.50 38.16
C THR A 291 57.08 24.73 39.59
N ILE A 292 56.17 24.63 40.55
CA ILE A 292 56.50 24.74 41.98
C ILE A 292 57.52 23.67 42.38
N ARG A 293 57.32 22.41 41.92
CA ARG A 293 58.19 21.28 42.24
C ARG A 293 59.58 21.44 41.64
N MET A 294 59.65 21.84 40.34
CA MET A 294 60.95 21.96 39.64
C MET A 294 61.83 23.17 40.09
N LYS A 295 61.12 24.23 40.48
CA LYS A 295 61.84 25.50 40.90
C LYS A 295 61.73 25.73 42.38
N ALA A 296 61.65 24.68 43.23
CA ALA A 296 61.41 24.75 44.65
C ALA A 296 62.42 25.68 45.37
N ASP A 297 63.72 25.66 44.99
CA ASP A 297 64.82 26.45 45.60
C ASP A 297 65.00 27.81 44.95
N GLY A 298 64.34 28.10 43.79
CA GLY A 298 64.54 29.33 43.01
C GLY A 298 63.35 30.27 42.96
N LEU A 299 62.16 29.86 43.50
CA LEU A 299 60.96 30.69 43.57
C LEU A 299 60.99 31.53 44.88
N ASP A 300 60.76 32.83 44.76
CA ASP A 300 60.49 33.65 45.94
C ASP A 300 59.11 33.27 46.52
N ARG A 301 58.84 33.67 47.75
CA ARG A 301 57.62 33.32 48.48
C ARG A 301 56.37 33.82 47.74
N GLU A 302 56.43 35.00 47.19
CA GLU A 302 55.26 35.63 46.49
C GLU A 302 54.97 34.94 45.18
N ALA A 303 55.93 34.52 44.40
CA ALA A 303 55.76 33.76 43.19
C ALA A 303 55.18 32.35 43.48
N ARG A 304 55.63 31.71 44.57
CA ARG A 304 55.10 30.40 45.00
C ARG A 304 53.62 30.51 45.42
N GLU A 305 53.27 31.54 46.22
CA GLU A 305 51.87 31.80 46.63
C GLU A 305 50.98 32.04 45.40
N ARG A 306 51.43 32.84 44.41
CA ARG A 306 50.66 33.03 43.14
C ARG A 306 50.44 31.74 42.38
N PHE A 307 51.39 30.84 42.26
CA PHE A 307 51.21 29.55 41.61
C PHE A 307 50.24 28.64 42.40
N ILE A 308 50.29 28.63 43.73
CA ILE A 308 49.38 27.88 44.59
C ILE A 308 47.97 28.40 44.42
N ASP A 309 47.79 29.73 44.54
CA ASP A 309 46.42 30.33 44.35
C ASP A 309 45.85 30.04 42.98
N SER A 310 46.67 30.12 41.93
CA SER A 310 46.26 29.78 40.59
C SER A 310 45.88 28.30 40.45
N ALA A 311 46.61 27.38 41.08
CA ALA A 311 46.29 25.94 41.10
C ALA A 311 45.01 25.69 41.87
N ILE A 312 44.81 26.34 43.02
CA ILE A 312 43.50 26.22 43.76
C ILE A 312 42.35 26.75 42.93
N ASN A 313 42.52 27.88 42.23
CA ASN A 313 41.48 28.43 41.38
C ASN A 313 41.12 27.48 40.20
N ASN A 314 42.08 26.83 39.55
CA ASN A 314 41.86 25.84 38.54
C ASN A 314 41.14 24.59 39.09
N ALA A 315 41.49 24.13 40.31
CA ALA A 315 40.81 23.04 40.99
C ALA A 315 39.34 23.38 41.31
N HIS A 316 39.06 24.60 41.77
CA HIS A 316 37.69 25.08 41.99
C HIS A 316 36.91 25.22 40.69
N GLN A 317 37.54 25.63 39.60
CA GLN A 317 36.91 25.65 38.27
C GLN A 317 36.52 24.24 37.81
N LEU A 318 37.40 23.26 37.95
CA LEU A 318 37.16 21.88 37.62
C LEU A 318 35.99 21.30 38.43
N ARG A 319 35.94 21.57 39.75
CA ARG A 319 34.83 21.16 40.61
C ARG A 319 33.49 21.74 40.12
N ARG A 320 33.41 23.05 39.87
CA ARG A 320 32.19 23.71 39.37
C ARG A 320 31.72 23.11 38.06
N LEU A 321 32.63 22.75 37.16
CA LEU A 321 32.33 22.18 35.86
C LEU A 321 31.74 20.75 36.02
N THR A 322 32.34 19.93 36.90
CA THR A 322 31.84 18.58 37.20
C THR A 322 30.48 18.61 37.92
N ASP A 323 30.28 19.57 38.86
CA ASP A 323 29.01 19.75 39.57
C ASP A 323 27.89 20.14 38.59
N SER A 324 28.15 21.09 37.67
CA SER A 324 27.21 21.54 36.66
C SER A 324 26.89 20.41 35.65
N LEU A 325 27.87 19.58 35.31
CA LEU A 325 27.66 18.42 34.42
C LEU A 325 26.78 17.35 35.07
N ASN A 326 27.04 17.01 36.33
CA ASN A 326 26.24 16.07 37.10
C ASN A 326 24.79 16.57 37.25
N GLU A 327 24.63 17.85 37.50
CA GLU A 327 23.33 18.48 37.60
C GLU A 327 22.56 18.39 36.28
N LEU A 328 23.19 18.75 35.16
CA LEU A 328 22.57 18.65 33.85
C LEU A 328 22.21 17.20 33.52
N ALA A 329 23.08 16.24 33.85
CA ALA A 329 22.77 14.81 33.66
C ALA A 329 21.55 14.35 34.48
N LYS A 330 21.40 14.86 35.72
CA LYS A 330 20.22 14.60 36.54
C LYS A 330 18.95 15.22 35.93
N LEU A 331 19.04 16.49 35.47
CA LEU A 331 17.90 17.18 34.82
C LEU A 331 17.49 16.55 33.49
N ASP A 332 18.37 15.85 32.81
CA ASP A 332 18.06 15.11 31.58
C ASP A 332 17.58 13.68 31.84
N SER A 333 17.64 13.17 33.05
CA SER A 333 17.19 11.83 33.39
C SER A 333 15.68 11.71 33.25
N PRO A 334 15.17 10.68 32.54
CA PRO A 334 13.74 10.39 32.50
C PRO A 334 13.14 10.04 33.88
N GLU A 335 13.98 9.70 34.83
CA GLU A 335 13.57 9.34 36.18
C GLU A 335 13.39 10.54 37.12
N LEU A 336 13.77 11.75 36.67
CA LEU A 336 13.63 12.96 37.45
C LEU A 336 12.14 13.26 37.70
N LYS A 337 11.78 13.27 38.97
CA LYS A 337 10.46 13.72 39.42
C LYS A 337 10.56 15.18 39.87
N VAL A 338 9.86 16.06 39.20
CA VAL A 338 9.73 17.47 39.56
C VAL A 338 8.71 17.55 40.69
N GLU A 339 9.13 17.92 41.88
CA GLU A 339 8.27 18.07 43.07
C GLU A 339 7.70 19.47 43.11
N ARG A 340 6.56 19.67 42.44
CA ARG A 340 5.92 20.96 42.35
C ARG A 340 5.11 21.28 43.63
N GLU A 341 5.34 22.46 44.20
CA GLU A 341 4.60 22.98 45.31
C GLU A 341 4.26 24.46 45.08
N PRO A 342 3.20 25.01 45.74
CA PRO A 342 2.86 26.40 45.61
C PRO A 342 3.87 27.29 46.35
N ILE A 343 4.65 28.08 45.62
CA ILE A 343 5.74 28.93 46.10
C ILE A 343 5.45 30.38 45.82
N ALA A 344 5.69 31.25 46.80
CA ALA A 344 5.73 32.71 46.66
C ALA A 344 7.11 33.12 46.04
N LEU A 345 7.13 33.33 44.69
CA LEU A 345 8.39 33.65 43.99
C LEU A 345 9.03 34.97 44.46
N GLY A 346 8.22 35.93 44.96
CA GLY A 346 8.73 37.17 45.55
C GLY A 346 9.61 36.92 46.81
N GLU A 347 9.10 36.07 47.73
CA GLU A 347 9.86 35.72 48.95
C GLU A 347 11.15 34.92 48.60
N LEU A 348 11.06 33.98 47.64
CA LEU A 348 12.20 33.25 47.16
C LEU A 348 13.26 34.19 46.54
N ALA A 349 12.80 35.22 45.82
CA ALA A 349 13.70 36.21 45.22
C ALA A 349 14.39 37.07 46.26
N ASP A 350 13.69 37.49 47.37
CA ASP A 350 14.30 38.21 48.49
C ASP A 350 15.39 37.36 49.15
N ASP A 351 15.13 36.12 49.47
CA ASP A 351 16.07 35.19 50.11
C ASP A 351 17.36 35.04 49.26
N LEU A 352 17.18 34.92 47.91
CA LEU A 352 18.28 34.77 46.98
C LEU A 352 19.11 36.08 46.89
N VAL A 353 18.46 37.23 46.79
CA VAL A 353 19.18 38.51 46.73
C VAL A 353 19.97 38.75 48.03
N GLN A 354 19.42 38.40 49.20
CA GLN A 354 20.15 38.47 50.45
C GLN A 354 21.40 37.53 50.43
N ARG A 355 21.26 36.31 49.97
CA ARG A 355 22.33 35.31 49.91
C ARG A 355 23.46 35.72 48.92
N TYR A 356 23.08 36.25 47.75
CA TYR A 356 24.03 36.71 46.72
C TYR A 356 24.57 38.12 46.98
N GLY A 357 23.98 38.90 47.91
CA GLY A 357 24.40 40.25 48.25
C GLY A 357 25.87 40.37 48.66
N ILE A 358 26.38 39.46 49.51
CA ILE A 358 27.77 39.40 49.91
C ILE A 358 28.69 39.26 48.69
N ARG A 359 28.31 38.44 47.73
CA ARG A 359 29.12 38.20 46.53
C ARG A 359 29.04 39.37 45.53
N ALA A 360 27.88 40.01 45.42
CA ALA A 360 27.71 41.22 44.62
C ALA A 360 28.55 42.38 45.18
N GLU A 361 28.53 42.57 46.50
CA GLU A 361 29.31 43.60 47.22
C GLU A 361 30.82 43.34 46.98
N ALA A 362 31.27 42.10 47.12
CA ALA A 362 32.68 41.75 46.85
C ALA A 362 33.10 42.00 45.37
N ALA A 363 32.14 41.94 44.43
CA ALA A 363 32.34 42.30 43.02
C ALA A 363 32.16 43.77 42.72
N GLY A 364 31.75 44.58 43.72
CA GLY A 364 31.45 46.02 43.57
C GLY A 364 30.16 46.30 42.76
N VAL A 365 29.20 45.36 42.76
CA VAL A 365 27.98 45.44 42.00
C VAL A 365 26.78 45.64 42.93
N SER A 366 25.87 46.57 42.58
CA SER A 366 24.63 46.79 43.30
C SER A 366 23.61 45.71 42.88
N LEU A 367 23.07 44.95 43.87
CA LEU A 367 22.07 43.91 43.64
C LEU A 367 20.76 44.30 44.32
N ARG A 368 19.66 44.29 43.59
CA ARG A 368 18.32 44.59 44.09
C ARG A 368 17.26 43.62 43.57
N VAL A 369 16.15 43.55 44.29
CA VAL A 369 14.95 42.81 43.87
C VAL A 369 13.77 43.74 43.74
N THR A 370 12.90 43.43 42.79
CA THR A 370 11.66 44.21 42.57
C THR A 370 10.52 43.28 42.14
N TYR A 371 9.40 43.33 42.84
CA TYR A 371 8.18 42.63 42.46
C TYR A 371 6.94 43.36 42.98
N PRO A 372 5.77 43.27 42.34
CA PRO A 372 4.53 43.89 42.83
C PRO A 372 3.94 43.05 43.98
N ASP A 373 3.19 43.73 44.85
CA ASP A 373 2.39 43.08 45.88
C ASP A 373 1.30 42.19 45.26
N GLY A 374 0.99 41.03 45.87
CA GLY A 374 -0.11 40.17 45.46
C GLY A 374 0.18 39.30 44.26
N LEU A 375 1.44 38.96 44.02
CA LEU A 375 1.78 37.95 43.03
C LEU A 375 1.07 36.60 43.31
N PRO A 376 0.56 35.91 42.29
CA PRO A 376 0.04 34.56 42.47
C PRO A 376 1.15 33.57 42.87
N LEU A 377 0.78 32.52 43.58
CA LEU A 377 1.72 31.42 43.86
C LEU A 377 2.08 30.68 42.55
N ALA A 378 3.36 30.35 42.41
CA ALA A 378 3.85 29.47 41.33
C ALA A 378 3.80 28.03 41.79
N CYS A 379 3.27 27.12 40.99
CA CYS A 379 3.32 25.69 41.24
C CYS A 379 4.62 25.08 40.64
N VAL A 380 5.71 25.14 41.41
CA VAL A 380 7.07 24.86 40.95
C VAL A 380 7.86 24.08 41.99
N ASP A 381 8.96 23.43 41.52
CA ASP A 381 9.97 22.86 42.40
C ASP A 381 10.93 23.98 42.89
N ALA A 382 10.84 24.28 44.18
CA ALA A 382 11.60 25.38 44.80
C ALA A 382 13.11 25.22 44.55
N GLY A 383 13.64 24.02 44.73
CA GLY A 383 15.07 23.76 44.58
C GLY A 383 15.58 23.98 43.16
N LEU A 384 14.78 23.57 42.16
CA LEU A 384 15.12 23.77 40.74
C LEU A 384 15.03 25.26 40.36
N ILE A 385 14.01 25.97 40.83
CA ILE A 385 13.87 27.40 40.55
C ILE A 385 14.95 28.23 41.25
N GLU A 386 15.25 27.94 42.50
CA GLU A 386 16.37 28.54 43.23
C GLU A 386 17.70 28.40 42.45
N ARG A 387 17.93 27.19 41.90
CA ARG A 387 19.11 26.90 41.10
C ARG A 387 19.15 27.68 39.79
N ALA A 388 18.00 27.82 39.12
CA ALA A 388 17.89 28.57 37.87
C ALA A 388 18.19 30.08 38.14
N ILE A 389 17.57 30.65 39.17
CA ILE A 389 17.83 32.04 39.54
C ILE A 389 19.28 32.24 39.91
N GLY A 390 19.87 31.32 40.73
CA GLY A 390 21.28 31.35 41.08
C GLY A 390 22.20 31.39 39.89
N ASN A 391 21.96 30.57 38.86
CA ASN A 391 22.72 30.57 37.61
C ASN A 391 22.60 31.92 36.85
N LEU A 392 21.40 32.52 36.84
CA LEU A 392 21.21 33.87 36.25
C LEU A 392 21.96 34.96 37.02
N LEU A 393 21.85 34.97 38.36
CA LEU A 393 22.54 35.91 39.21
C LEU A 393 24.06 35.76 39.11
N ASP A 394 24.58 34.53 39.15
CA ASP A 394 26.01 34.26 38.97
C ASP A 394 26.55 34.78 37.64
N ASN A 395 25.75 34.62 36.56
CA ASN A 395 26.10 35.14 35.25
C ASN A 395 26.10 36.68 35.24
N ALA A 396 25.04 37.32 35.76
CA ALA A 396 24.88 38.76 35.80
C ALA A 396 26.00 39.44 36.63
N ILE A 397 26.22 38.98 37.87
CA ILE A 397 27.28 39.53 38.74
C ILE A 397 28.66 39.42 38.13
N ARG A 398 28.93 38.30 37.42
CA ARG A 398 30.24 38.07 36.78
C ARG A 398 30.53 38.99 35.59
N VAL A 399 29.48 39.33 34.78
CA VAL A 399 29.68 40.15 33.57
C VAL A 399 29.52 41.65 33.83
N THR A 400 28.93 42.03 34.95
CA THR A 400 28.71 43.42 35.34
C THR A 400 30.04 44.03 35.86
N PRO A 401 30.47 45.19 35.34
CA PRO A 401 31.67 45.84 35.84
C PRO A 401 31.43 46.44 37.23
N PRO A 402 32.45 46.65 38.03
CA PRO A 402 32.33 47.36 39.32
C PRO A 402 31.63 48.71 39.18
N GLY A 403 30.70 48.98 40.07
CA GLY A 403 29.83 50.17 40.01
C GLY A 403 28.55 49.98 39.18
N GLY A 404 28.37 48.82 38.58
CA GLY A 404 27.16 48.47 37.82
C GLY A 404 26.03 47.91 38.70
N ASP A 405 24.90 47.69 38.07
CA ASP A 405 23.65 47.24 38.69
C ASP A 405 23.23 45.88 38.17
N VAL A 406 22.71 45.03 39.06
CA VAL A 406 21.98 43.78 38.74
C VAL A 406 20.63 43.80 39.44
N GLU A 407 19.56 43.52 38.72
CA GLU A 407 18.21 43.54 39.25
C GLU A 407 17.49 42.23 38.96
N LEU A 408 16.97 41.58 40.01
CA LEU A 408 16.04 40.46 39.93
C LEU A 408 14.61 41.00 39.97
N ARG A 409 13.83 40.74 38.93
CA ARG A 409 12.44 41.14 38.85
C ARG A 409 11.53 39.93 38.77
N VAL A 410 10.41 40.01 39.47
CA VAL A 410 9.32 39.03 39.30
C VAL A 410 8.06 39.81 38.95
N ALA A 411 7.38 39.42 37.89
CA ALA A 411 6.17 40.03 37.38
C ALA A 411 5.11 38.97 37.02
N PHE A 412 3.87 39.34 37.03
CA PHE A 412 2.77 38.53 36.51
C PHE A 412 2.27 39.17 35.23
N GLN A 413 2.37 38.50 34.14
CA GLN A 413 2.02 39.00 32.81
C GLN A 413 1.37 37.91 31.95
N ASP A 414 0.24 38.23 31.32
CA ASP A 414 -0.48 37.34 30.40
C ASP A 414 -0.85 35.94 30.96
N GLY A 415 -1.07 35.86 32.31
CA GLY A 415 -1.40 34.60 32.98
C GLY A 415 -0.19 33.75 33.38
N GLU A 416 1.03 34.22 33.14
CA GLU A 416 2.28 33.57 33.50
C GLU A 416 3.13 34.43 34.46
N LEU A 417 3.98 33.77 35.24
CA LEU A 417 4.96 34.46 36.07
C LEU A 417 6.26 34.63 35.28
N ARG A 418 6.69 35.87 35.15
CA ARG A 418 7.96 36.24 34.49
C ARG A 418 8.98 36.57 35.54
N LEU A 419 10.07 35.85 35.53
CA LEU A 419 11.25 36.03 36.34
C LEU A 419 12.37 36.54 35.45
N GLU A 420 12.98 37.67 35.80
CA GLU A 420 13.99 38.35 35.01
C GLU A 420 15.21 38.67 35.87
N VAL A 421 16.39 38.53 35.27
CA VAL A 421 17.63 39.08 35.82
C VAL A 421 18.23 40.03 34.77
N ALA A 422 18.21 41.32 35.11
CA ALA A 422 18.78 42.38 34.29
C ALA A 422 20.17 42.78 34.82
N ASP A 423 21.13 42.94 33.93
CA ASP A 423 22.47 43.40 34.25
C ASP A 423 22.86 44.64 33.43
N SER A 424 23.73 45.47 33.96
CA SER A 424 24.30 46.64 33.27
C SER A 424 25.68 46.33 32.61
N GLY A 425 25.89 45.07 32.27
CA GLY A 425 27.11 44.57 31.64
C GLY A 425 27.25 44.98 30.17
N PRO A 426 28.15 44.30 29.42
CA PRO A 426 28.44 44.63 28.02
C PRO A 426 27.35 44.19 27.04
N GLY A 427 26.30 43.48 27.51
CA GLY A 427 25.25 42.88 26.66
C GLY A 427 25.78 41.72 25.82
N VAL A 428 24.89 41.21 24.96
CA VAL A 428 25.16 40.03 24.12
C VAL A 428 25.09 40.43 22.64
N THR A 429 26.07 40.00 21.84
CA THR A 429 26.13 40.29 20.41
C THR A 429 25.03 39.57 19.65
N ALA A 430 24.55 40.11 18.52
CA ALA A 430 23.51 39.51 17.70
C ALA A 430 23.86 38.09 17.24
N GLU A 431 25.14 37.79 17.00
CA GLU A 431 25.65 36.47 16.62
C GLU A 431 25.52 35.43 17.73
N ASP A 432 25.73 35.91 19.01
CA ASP A 432 25.71 35.03 20.18
C ASP A 432 24.29 34.75 20.70
N GLN A 433 23.35 35.68 20.50
CA GLN A 433 21.96 35.59 21.04
C GLN A 433 21.26 34.25 20.75
N PRO A 434 21.24 33.67 19.53
CA PRO A 434 20.58 32.42 19.25
C PRO A 434 21.18 31.20 19.97
N ARG A 435 22.41 31.36 20.51
CA ARG A 435 23.22 30.26 21.03
C ARG A 435 23.46 30.31 22.53
N VAL A 436 23.13 31.40 23.22
CA VAL A 436 23.49 31.62 24.65
C VAL A 436 22.92 30.53 25.58
N PHE A 437 21.80 29.91 25.23
CA PHE A 437 21.20 28.82 26.00
C PHE A 437 21.68 27.42 25.55
N GLN A 438 22.58 27.33 24.54
CA GLN A 438 23.18 26.08 24.14
C GLN A 438 24.23 25.62 25.15
N ARG A 439 24.32 24.31 25.35
CA ARG A 439 25.30 23.70 26.25
C ARG A 439 26.71 24.01 25.81
N PHE A 440 27.59 24.34 26.75
CA PHE A 440 29.02 24.68 26.53
C PHE A 440 29.25 25.92 25.66
N TYR A 441 28.19 26.67 25.37
CA TYR A 441 28.34 27.87 24.58
C TYR A 441 28.92 29.01 25.43
N GLN A 442 29.99 29.64 24.92
CA GLN A 442 30.65 30.79 25.50
C GLN A 442 30.80 31.84 24.39
N GLY A 443 30.24 33.02 24.59
CA GLY A 443 30.35 34.12 23.63
C GLY A 443 31.79 34.49 23.31
N SER A 444 32.06 34.96 22.10
CA SER A 444 33.37 35.24 21.56
C SER A 444 34.21 36.19 22.41
N LYS A 445 33.58 37.17 23.08
CA LYS A 445 34.25 38.15 23.97
C LYS A 445 34.56 37.62 25.38
N HIS A 446 33.96 36.54 25.82
CA HIS A 446 34.09 35.98 27.16
C HIS A 446 35.01 34.75 27.26
N ARG A 447 35.51 34.24 26.10
CA ARG A 447 36.48 33.13 26.08
C ARG A 447 37.78 33.42 26.82
N GLU A 448 38.15 34.70 26.91
CA GLU A 448 39.38 35.14 27.63
C GLU A 448 39.15 35.30 29.15
N GLN A 449 37.91 35.47 29.60
CA GLN A 449 37.58 35.52 31.03
C GLN A 449 37.43 34.11 31.58
N ARG A 450 38.50 33.54 32.11
CA ARG A 450 38.57 32.23 32.77
C ARG A 450 37.50 32.09 33.86
N GLY A 451 36.48 31.23 33.67
CA GLY A 451 35.59 30.89 34.79
C GLY A 451 34.17 30.47 34.49
N SER A 452 33.66 30.57 33.25
CA SER A 452 32.31 30.08 32.88
C SER A 452 32.36 28.67 32.28
N SER A 453 31.46 27.81 32.70
CA SER A 453 31.34 26.46 32.14
C SER A 453 30.48 26.38 30.86
N GLY A 454 29.78 27.48 30.50
CA GLY A 454 28.78 27.47 29.43
C GLY A 454 27.59 26.56 29.70
N LEU A 455 27.43 26.08 30.95
CA LEU A 455 26.33 25.18 31.33
C LEU A 455 25.23 25.90 32.11
N GLY A 456 25.50 27.03 32.78
CA GLY A 456 24.52 27.71 33.65
C GLY A 456 23.22 28.09 32.93
N LEU A 457 23.33 28.75 31.77
CA LEU A 457 22.14 29.13 30.98
C LEU A 457 21.40 27.92 30.39
N ALA A 458 22.12 26.84 30.06
CA ALA A 458 21.48 25.59 29.62
C ALA A 458 20.71 24.90 30.77
N ILE A 459 21.18 25.02 32.01
CA ILE A 459 20.46 24.55 33.20
C ILE A 459 19.18 25.39 33.38
N VAL A 460 19.26 26.72 33.27
CA VAL A 460 18.08 27.62 33.34
C VAL A 460 17.04 27.22 32.32
N LYS A 461 17.43 27.00 31.06
CA LYS A 461 16.53 26.54 29.99
C LYS A 461 15.89 25.22 30.34
N ARG A 462 16.68 24.25 30.81
CA ARG A 462 16.16 22.91 31.13
C ARG A 462 15.16 22.93 32.30
N VAL A 463 15.45 23.75 33.33
CA VAL A 463 14.55 23.94 34.45
C VAL A 463 13.24 24.57 34.00
N ALA A 464 13.25 25.60 33.15
CA ALA A 464 12.05 26.19 32.58
C ALA A 464 11.23 25.17 31.80
N GLU A 465 11.89 24.39 30.92
CA GLU A 465 11.22 23.33 30.15
C GLU A 465 10.56 22.26 31.03
N LEU A 466 11.21 21.85 32.12
CA LEU A 466 10.66 20.89 33.09
C LEU A 466 9.40 21.42 33.79
N HIS A 467 9.27 22.74 33.91
CA HIS A 467 8.09 23.39 34.46
C HIS A 467 7.05 23.80 33.39
N GLY A 468 7.27 23.42 32.10
CA GLY A 468 6.36 23.81 31.00
C GLY A 468 6.50 25.28 30.60
N GLY A 469 7.56 25.94 31.04
CA GLY A 469 7.86 27.33 30.75
C GLY A 469 8.82 27.51 29.57
N ARG A 470 9.30 28.74 29.40
CA ARG A 470 10.25 29.12 28.34
C ARG A 470 11.24 30.18 28.85
N VAL A 471 12.35 30.30 28.16
CA VAL A 471 13.42 31.29 28.49
C VAL A 471 13.65 32.20 27.29
N GLY A 472 14.21 33.37 27.56
CA GLY A 472 14.63 34.30 26.52
C GLY A 472 15.64 35.33 27.01
N LEU A 473 16.05 36.17 26.08
CA LEU A 473 17.04 37.22 26.28
C LEU A 473 16.56 38.48 25.57
N GLU A 474 16.64 39.60 26.28
CA GLU A 474 16.51 40.97 25.77
C GLU A 474 17.83 41.67 26.00
N THR A 475 18.46 42.19 24.97
CA THR A 475 19.77 42.82 25.11
C THR A 475 20.04 43.83 24.00
N GLU A 476 20.71 44.90 24.36
CA GLU A 476 21.34 45.82 23.41
C GLU A 476 22.85 45.87 23.68
N PRO A 477 23.65 45.87 22.63
CA PRO A 477 25.12 45.95 22.83
C PRO A 477 25.51 47.16 23.65
N SER A 478 26.33 46.93 24.68
CA SER A 478 26.81 47.95 25.64
C SER A 478 25.78 48.62 26.55
N ARG A 479 24.54 48.05 26.62
CA ARG A 479 23.47 48.51 27.53
C ARG A 479 23.00 47.44 28.50
N GLY A 480 23.71 46.31 28.58
CA GLY A 480 23.37 45.21 29.43
C GLY A 480 22.50 44.13 28.76
N ALA A 481 22.13 43.16 29.55
CA ALA A 481 21.29 42.05 29.13
C ALA A 481 20.23 41.75 30.20
N THR A 482 19.04 41.35 29.74
CA THR A 482 17.97 40.85 30.59
C THR A 482 17.63 39.41 30.18
N PHE A 483 18.04 38.47 31.03
CA PHE A 483 17.66 37.08 30.88
C PHE A 483 16.37 36.81 31.62
N TRP A 484 15.41 36.19 30.96
CA TRP A 484 14.09 35.93 31.56
C TRP A 484 13.65 34.49 31.43
N MET A 485 12.83 34.08 32.38
CA MET A 485 12.16 32.80 32.42
C MET A 485 10.66 33.01 32.67
N MET A 486 9.79 32.43 31.83
CA MET A 486 8.34 32.41 32.01
C MET A 486 7.94 31.06 32.58
N LEU A 487 7.08 31.10 33.60
CA LEU A 487 6.56 29.94 34.32
C LEU A 487 5.04 29.97 34.32
N PRO A 488 4.35 28.88 34.03
CA PRO A 488 2.90 28.79 34.18
C PRO A 488 2.51 28.89 35.67
N THR A 489 1.36 29.48 35.95
CA THR A 489 0.82 29.61 37.33
C THR A 489 0.07 28.39 37.83
N THR A 490 -0.26 27.41 36.94
CA THR A 490 -0.98 26.16 37.26
C THR A 490 -0.37 24.96 36.54
#